data_a65c59d30aa08b19e6626b635deaa30c
#
_entry.id   a65c59d30aa08b19e6626b635deaa30c
#
_cell.length_a   1.000
_cell.length_b   1.000
_cell.length_c   1.000
_cell.angle_alpha   90.00
_cell.angle_beta   90.00
_cell.angle_gamma   90.00
#
_symmetry.space_group_name_H-M   'P 1'
#
loop_
_entity.id
_entity.type
_entity.pdbx_description
1 polymer ?
#
loop_
_entity_poly.entity_id
_entity_poly.type
_entity_poly.pdbx_seq_one_letter_code
_entity_poly.pdbx_strand_id
1 'polypeptide(L)'
;MIQLLRVDHRLLHGQVAVSWVQGLGSNCIFCVGDKVANDPVWKTTLKMGKPAGCKLVIKDMANAIEAINSGVTDKYKMIICVATIAEAKQLVEGCPQIKSVNLGNTKPKDEKRPDAVSYTHLRA
;
A
#
# COMPACT_ATOMS: atom_id res chain seq x y z
N MET A 1 1.15 12.30 -5.11
CA MET A 1 1.38 11.43 -6.26
C MET A 1 1.62 9.99 -5.82
N ILE A 2 0.86 9.07 -6.38
CA ILE A 2 1.01 7.65 -6.05
C ILE A 2 2.13 7.07 -6.91
N GLN A 3 3.19 6.60 -6.27
CA GLN A 3 4.32 6.01 -6.98
C GLN A 3 4.15 4.51 -7.20
N LEU A 4 3.55 3.82 -6.22
CA LEU A 4 3.47 2.37 -6.24
C LEU A 4 2.39 1.89 -5.27
N LEU A 5 1.67 0.83 -5.67
CA LEU A 5 0.83 0.06 -4.77
C LEU A 5 1.53 -1.28 -4.53
N ARG A 6 1.88 -1.57 -3.28
CA ARG A 6 2.57 -2.80 -2.92
C ARG A 6 1.66 -3.71 -2.11
N VAL A 7 1.62 -4.97 -2.50
CA VAL A 7 0.89 -6.01 -1.76
C VAL A 7 1.87 -6.81 -0.92
N ASP A 8 1.71 -6.74 0.40
CA ASP A 8 2.54 -7.50 1.33
C ASP A 8 1.70 -7.76 2.57
N HIS A 9 1.53 -9.02 2.96
CA HIS A 9 0.66 -9.38 4.08
C HIS A 9 1.12 -8.78 5.41
N ARG A 10 2.36 -8.31 5.47
CA ARG A 10 2.90 -7.62 6.65
C ARG A 10 2.75 -6.11 6.56
N LEU A 11 2.26 -5.60 5.42
CA LEU A 11 2.17 -4.18 5.07
C LEU A 11 3.56 -3.54 5.03
N LEU A 12 3.93 -2.81 6.06
CA LEU A 12 5.23 -2.16 6.15
C LEU A 12 6.18 -3.09 6.89
N HIS A 13 7.31 -3.45 6.26
CA HIS A 13 8.25 -4.38 6.88
C HIS A 13 9.70 -3.90 6.73
N GLY A 14 10.24 -3.39 7.81
CA GLY A 14 11.65 -3.12 8.06
C GLY A 14 12.48 -2.69 6.86
N GLN A 15 13.50 -3.48 6.54
CA GLN A 15 14.44 -3.18 5.46
C GLN A 15 13.78 -3.04 4.09
N VAL A 16 12.72 -3.80 3.84
CA VAL A 16 12.02 -3.74 2.56
C VAL A 16 11.40 -2.35 2.37
N ALA A 17 10.75 -1.85 3.41
CA ALA A 17 10.15 -0.52 3.38
C ALA A 17 11.20 0.57 3.17
N VAL A 18 12.31 0.47 3.89
CA VAL A 18 13.41 1.43 3.77
C VAL A 18 13.95 1.45 2.33
N SER A 19 14.17 0.26 1.76
CA SER A 19 14.69 0.14 0.40
C SER A 19 13.76 0.78 -0.63
N TRP A 20 12.45 0.54 -0.51
CA TRP A 20 11.48 1.11 -1.44
C TRP A 20 11.38 2.62 -1.30
N VAL A 21 11.37 3.13 -0.06
CA VAL A 21 11.31 4.57 0.19
C VAL A 21 12.54 5.26 -0.40
N GLN A 22 13.72 4.71 -0.15
CA GLN A 22 14.96 5.29 -0.68
C GLN A 22 15.03 5.21 -2.21
N GLY A 23 14.64 4.07 -2.78
CA GLY A 23 14.69 3.86 -4.22
C GLY A 23 13.76 4.76 -5.00
N LEU A 24 12.59 5.07 -4.46
CA LEU A 24 11.58 5.89 -5.12
C LEU A 24 11.59 7.35 -4.65
N GLY A 25 12.35 7.67 -3.62
CA GLY A 25 12.32 9.01 -3.05
C GLY A 25 10.99 9.35 -2.41
N SER A 26 10.30 8.35 -1.84
CA SER A 26 8.99 8.53 -1.24
C SER A 26 9.06 9.28 0.08
N ASN A 27 8.04 10.07 0.38
CA ASN A 27 7.94 10.78 1.66
C ASN A 27 6.68 10.42 2.45
N CYS A 28 5.88 9.49 1.94
CA CYS A 28 4.66 9.04 2.62
C CYS A 28 4.42 7.57 2.34
N ILE A 29 4.04 6.83 3.38
CA ILE A 29 3.58 5.45 3.26
C ILE A 29 2.12 5.43 3.71
N PHE A 30 1.26 4.89 2.86
CA PHE A 30 -0.18 4.88 3.06
C PHE A 30 -0.64 3.44 3.19
N CYS A 31 -0.88 2.99 4.41
CA CYS A 31 -1.33 1.62 4.68
C CYS A 31 -2.85 1.57 4.68
N VAL A 32 -3.42 0.71 3.87
CA VAL A 32 -4.86 0.63 3.65
C VAL A 32 -5.39 -0.73 4.01
N GLY A 33 -6.46 -0.76 4.74
CA GLY A 33 -7.17 -2.00 5.08
C GLY A 33 -8.07 -1.79 6.28
N ASP A 34 -9.26 -2.39 6.23
CA ASP A 34 -10.21 -2.29 7.34
C ASP A 34 -9.66 -2.97 8.60
N LYS A 35 -8.96 -4.07 8.42
CA LYS A 35 -8.42 -4.83 9.53
C LYS A 35 -7.32 -4.04 10.25
N VAL A 36 -6.36 -3.49 9.52
CA VAL A 36 -5.28 -2.74 10.12
C VAL A 36 -5.77 -1.44 10.73
N ALA A 37 -6.74 -0.80 10.11
CA ALA A 37 -7.28 0.46 10.62
C ALA A 37 -7.97 0.29 11.97
N ASN A 38 -8.43 -0.92 12.28
CA ASN A 38 -9.13 -1.24 13.52
C ASN A 38 -8.29 -2.06 14.50
N ASP A 39 -6.99 -2.23 14.23
CA ASP A 39 -6.08 -3.02 15.07
C ASP A 39 -5.02 -2.13 15.69
N PRO A 40 -5.18 -1.74 16.98
CA PRO A 40 -4.21 -0.85 17.63
C PRO A 40 -2.79 -1.43 17.72
N VAL A 41 -2.68 -2.74 17.92
CA VAL A 41 -1.37 -3.40 18.00
C VAL A 41 -0.65 -3.33 16.67
N TRP A 42 -1.34 -3.64 15.59
CA TRP A 42 -0.76 -3.59 14.25
C TRP A 42 -0.35 -2.16 13.89
N LYS A 43 -1.20 -1.18 14.19
CA LYS A 43 -0.86 0.23 13.96
C LYS A 43 0.42 0.65 14.68
N THR A 44 0.57 0.23 15.93
CA THR A 44 1.76 0.55 16.72
C THR A 44 3.01 -0.08 16.09
N THR A 45 2.89 -1.35 15.67
CA THR A 45 3.99 -2.05 15.01
C THR A 45 4.42 -1.34 13.73
N LEU A 46 3.46 -0.90 12.93
CA LEU A 46 3.75 -0.17 11.70
C LEU A 46 4.46 1.16 11.97
N LYS A 47 4.01 1.88 12.99
CA LYS A 47 4.64 3.14 13.37
C LYS A 47 6.09 2.95 13.80
N MET A 48 6.38 1.85 14.47
CA MET A 48 7.75 1.53 14.89
C MET A 48 8.66 1.18 13.73
N GLY A 49 8.10 0.62 12.66
CA GLY A 49 8.87 0.24 11.48
C GLY A 49 8.99 1.34 10.42
N LYS A 50 8.41 2.50 10.67
CA LYS A 50 8.40 3.60 9.70
C LYS A 50 9.81 4.13 9.46
N PRO A 51 10.23 4.31 8.19
CA PRO A 51 11.50 4.97 7.90
C PRO A 51 11.52 6.42 8.38
N ALA A 52 12.70 6.87 8.79
CA ALA A 52 12.88 8.24 9.23
C ALA A 52 12.58 9.22 8.09
N GLY A 53 11.92 10.33 8.41
CA GLY A 53 11.59 11.35 7.42
C GLY A 53 10.40 11.02 6.54
N CYS A 54 9.75 9.88 6.76
CA CYS A 54 8.61 9.44 5.99
C CYS A 54 7.35 9.52 6.84
N LYS A 55 6.26 10.04 6.28
CA LYS A 55 4.97 10.08 6.96
C LYS A 55 4.26 8.76 6.81
N LEU A 56 3.63 8.29 7.88
CA LEU A 56 2.82 7.07 7.86
C LEU A 56 1.36 7.43 8.08
N VAL A 57 0.51 6.99 7.16
CA VAL A 57 -0.93 7.16 7.27
C VAL A 57 -1.58 5.78 7.19
N ILE A 58 -2.52 5.49 8.08
CA ILE A 58 -3.26 4.23 8.11
C ILE A 58 -4.74 4.55 7.99
N LYS A 59 -5.41 3.99 7.00
CA LYS A 59 -6.85 4.22 6.77
C LYS A 59 -7.55 2.93 6.36
N ASP A 60 -8.86 2.88 6.62
CA ASP A 60 -9.68 1.81 6.08
C ASP A 60 -9.89 2.02 4.57
N MET A 61 -10.47 1.02 3.91
CA MET A 61 -10.61 1.03 2.45
C MET A 61 -11.44 2.22 1.96
N ALA A 62 -12.60 2.45 2.56
CA ALA A 62 -13.50 3.51 2.12
C ALA A 62 -12.87 4.89 2.25
N ASN A 63 -12.27 5.18 3.40
CA ASN A 63 -11.63 6.46 3.64
C ASN A 63 -10.38 6.66 2.79
N ALA A 64 -9.65 5.58 2.51
CA ALA A 64 -8.47 5.64 1.66
C ALA A 64 -8.85 6.00 0.22
N ILE A 65 -9.86 5.36 -0.32
CA ILE A 65 -10.33 5.65 -1.68
C ILE A 65 -10.81 7.10 -1.77
N GLU A 66 -11.56 7.55 -0.79
CA GLU A 66 -12.03 8.93 -0.75
C GLU A 66 -10.87 9.93 -0.69
N ALA A 67 -9.88 9.68 0.16
CA ALA A 67 -8.73 10.58 0.30
C ALA A 67 -7.94 10.67 -1.01
N ILE A 68 -7.71 9.55 -1.65
CA ILE A 68 -6.96 9.53 -2.92
C ILE A 68 -7.72 10.27 -4.01
N ASN A 69 -9.02 10.03 -4.14
CA ASN A 69 -9.82 10.63 -5.19
C ASN A 69 -10.08 12.12 -4.96
N SER A 70 -10.02 12.58 -3.72
CA SER A 70 -10.19 14.00 -3.41
C SER A 70 -8.98 14.85 -3.77
N GLY A 71 -7.84 14.22 -4.04
CA GLY A 71 -6.60 14.92 -4.35
C GLY A 71 -5.80 15.38 -3.15
N VAL A 72 -6.26 15.10 -1.93
CA VAL A 72 -5.56 15.54 -0.71
C VAL A 72 -4.19 14.87 -0.57
N THR A 73 -3.99 13.71 -1.21
CA THR A 73 -2.73 12.98 -1.16
C THR A 73 -1.75 13.35 -2.27
N ASP A 74 -2.15 14.19 -3.22
CA ASP A 74 -1.33 14.51 -4.40
C ASP A 74 -0.03 15.22 -4.07
N LYS A 75 0.02 15.91 -2.95
CA LYS A 75 1.23 16.61 -2.50
C LYS A 75 2.33 15.68 -2.01
N TYR A 76 2.02 14.43 -1.79
CA TYR A 76 3.01 13.46 -1.30
C TYR A 76 3.51 12.58 -2.43
N LYS A 77 4.77 12.13 -2.31
CA LYS A 77 5.31 11.02 -3.09
C LYS A 77 5.02 9.77 -2.28
N MET A 78 3.99 9.04 -2.66
CA MET A 78 3.34 8.06 -1.80
C MET A 78 3.48 6.63 -2.30
N ILE A 79 3.82 5.73 -1.38
CA ILE A 79 3.71 4.29 -1.59
C ILE A 79 2.49 3.81 -0.82
N ILE A 80 1.60 3.10 -1.50
CA ILE A 80 0.43 2.50 -0.86
C ILE A 80 0.73 1.04 -0.55
N CYS A 81 0.43 0.60 0.66
CA CYS A 81 0.61 -0.79 1.08
C CYS A 81 -0.73 -1.39 1.46
N VAL A 82 -1.00 -2.58 0.94
CA VAL A 82 -2.17 -3.39 1.31
C VAL A 82 -1.70 -4.79 1.68
N ALA A 83 -2.49 -5.48 2.49
CA ALA A 83 -2.11 -6.80 2.99
C ALA A 83 -2.50 -7.94 2.06
N THR A 84 -3.51 -7.75 1.23
CA THR A 84 -4.04 -8.81 0.37
C THR A 84 -4.23 -8.34 -1.07
N ILE A 85 -4.26 -9.30 -1.99
CA ILE A 85 -4.54 -9.04 -3.40
C ILE A 85 -5.96 -8.50 -3.59
N ALA A 86 -6.92 -8.98 -2.80
CA ALA A 86 -8.30 -8.50 -2.85
C ALA A 86 -8.37 -7.00 -2.54
N GLU A 87 -7.63 -6.55 -1.53
CA GLU A 87 -7.58 -5.13 -1.18
C GLU A 87 -6.92 -4.31 -2.29
N ALA A 88 -5.86 -4.83 -2.89
CA ALA A 88 -5.22 -4.16 -4.02
C ALA A 88 -6.18 -3.99 -5.18
N LYS A 89 -6.97 -5.01 -5.47
CA LYS A 89 -7.97 -4.96 -6.53
C LYS A 89 -9.01 -3.89 -6.26
N GLN A 90 -9.52 -3.82 -5.04
CA GLN A 90 -10.49 -2.79 -4.66
C GLN A 90 -9.93 -1.38 -4.85
N LEU A 91 -8.69 -1.17 -4.45
CA LEU A 91 -8.04 0.14 -4.62
C LEU A 91 -7.84 0.49 -6.08
N VAL A 92 -7.36 -0.44 -6.88
CA VAL A 92 -7.12 -0.20 -8.31
C VAL A 92 -8.43 0.15 -9.02
N GLU A 93 -9.50 -0.55 -8.67
CA GLU A 93 -10.82 -0.29 -9.27
C GLU A 93 -11.41 1.05 -8.81
N GLY A 94 -11.16 1.42 -7.57
CA GLY A 94 -11.67 2.67 -7.01
C GLY A 94 -10.81 3.90 -7.27
N CYS A 95 -9.54 3.71 -7.62
CA CYS A 95 -8.58 4.81 -7.77
C CYS A 95 -7.82 4.67 -9.09
N PRO A 96 -8.29 5.31 -10.16
CA PRO A 96 -7.63 5.21 -11.47
C PRO A 96 -6.23 5.82 -11.49
N GLN A 97 -5.85 6.58 -10.47
CA GLN A 97 -4.50 7.15 -10.34
C GLN A 97 -3.43 6.10 -10.10
N ILE A 98 -3.81 4.90 -9.64
CA ILE A 98 -2.86 3.84 -9.36
C ILE A 98 -2.42 3.19 -10.67
N LYS A 99 -1.14 3.32 -11.01
CA LYS A 99 -0.60 2.89 -12.29
C LYS A 99 0.29 1.66 -12.19
N SER A 100 0.83 1.38 -11.01
CA SER A 100 1.82 0.34 -10.82
C SER A 100 1.50 -0.47 -9.57
N VAL A 101 1.51 -1.80 -9.70
CA VAL A 101 1.25 -2.72 -8.59
C VAL A 101 2.43 -3.68 -8.47
N ASN A 102 2.97 -3.80 -7.26
CA ASN A 102 4.06 -4.71 -6.95
C ASN A 102 3.57 -5.79 -5.99
N LEU A 103 3.80 -7.05 -6.36
CA LEU A 103 3.44 -8.18 -5.51
C LEU A 103 4.63 -8.54 -4.64
N GLY A 104 4.52 -8.26 -3.34
CA GLY A 104 5.50 -8.66 -2.35
C GLY A 104 5.12 -9.99 -1.73
N ASN A 105 5.21 -10.09 -0.40
CA ASN A 105 4.84 -11.32 0.30
C ASN A 105 3.33 -11.41 0.48
N THR A 106 2.73 -12.42 -0.15
CA THR A 106 1.31 -12.70 0.00
C THR A 106 1.14 -14.06 0.68
N LYS A 107 -0.05 -14.29 1.25
CA LYS A 107 -0.35 -15.60 1.81
C LYS A 107 -0.50 -16.61 0.68
N PRO A 108 -0.17 -17.90 0.91
CA PRO A 108 -0.21 -18.91 -0.17
C PRO A 108 -1.53 -18.96 -0.91
N LYS A 109 -2.66 -18.76 -0.25
CA LYS A 109 -3.96 -18.77 -0.91
C LYS A 109 -4.12 -17.64 -1.92
N ASP A 110 -3.46 -16.50 -1.70
CA ASP A 110 -3.50 -15.38 -2.63
C ASP A 110 -2.56 -15.60 -3.80
N GLU A 111 -1.42 -16.23 -3.56
CA GLU A 111 -0.43 -16.52 -4.59
C GLU A 111 -0.93 -17.50 -5.65
N LYS A 112 -1.93 -18.29 -5.32
CA LYS A 112 -2.51 -19.27 -6.25
C LYS A 112 -3.42 -18.66 -7.29
N ARG A 113 -3.70 -17.37 -7.21
CA ARG A 113 -4.60 -16.69 -8.12
C ARG A 113 -3.84 -16.24 -9.38
N PRO A 114 -4.21 -16.74 -10.55
CA PRO A 114 -3.50 -16.38 -11.80
C PRO A 114 -3.56 -14.90 -12.11
N ASP A 115 -4.66 -14.24 -11.78
CA ASP A 115 -4.87 -12.82 -12.05
C ASP A 115 -3.94 -11.92 -11.23
N ALA A 116 -3.36 -12.43 -10.15
CA ALA A 116 -2.43 -11.65 -9.33
C ALA A 116 -1.21 -11.21 -10.14
N VAL A 117 -0.70 -12.11 -10.98
CA VAL A 117 0.44 -11.80 -11.86
C VAL A 117 0.03 -10.82 -12.96
N SER A 118 -1.17 -10.99 -13.48
CA SER A 118 -1.70 -10.11 -14.52
C SER A 118 -1.80 -8.66 -14.07
N TYR A 119 -2.16 -8.42 -12.82
CA TYR A 119 -2.25 -7.07 -12.28
C TYR A 119 -0.93 -6.33 -12.36
N THR A 120 0.16 -7.01 -12.04
CA THR A 120 1.49 -6.40 -12.09
C THR A 120 1.82 -5.91 -13.49
N HIS A 121 1.49 -6.69 -14.49
CA HIS A 121 1.78 -6.33 -15.89
C HIS A 121 0.84 -5.28 -16.44
N LEU A 122 -0.44 -5.34 -16.10
CA LEU A 122 -1.42 -4.40 -16.60
C LEU A 122 -1.19 -2.98 -16.11
N ARG A 123 -0.50 -2.82 -14.99
CA ARG A 123 -0.27 -1.52 -14.36
C ARG A 123 1.15 -1.00 -14.52
N ALA A 124 2.02 -1.81 -15.06
CA ALA A 124 3.43 -1.43 -15.25
C ALA A 124 3.62 -0.37 -16.33
#